data_a84994afb0291c148ecc13ac922d59fe
#
_entry.id   a84994afb0291c148ecc13ac922d59fe
#
_cell.length_a   1.000
_cell.length_b   1.000
_cell.length_c   1.000
_cell.angle_alpha   90.00
_cell.angle_beta   90.00
_cell.angle_gamma   90.00
#
_symmetry.space_group_name_H-M   'P 1'
#
loop_
_entity.id
_entity.type
_entity.pdbx_description
1 polymer ?
#
loop_
_entity_poly.entity_id
_entity_poly.type
_entity_poly.pdbx_seq_one_letter_code
_entity_poly.pdbx_strand_id
1 'polypeptide(L)'
;MKKLVIQGLGKWGEILVKSLLNSKIAKFTVVVSRNPKSISSISKKYKLKSYSTMEEAIKYEKIDGIVLCTPHSVHSKQIINYAKFKKPIFVEKPLALKVNDAINSAKECKKQKIILAVGQNRRFLSTYNYLRKIINKNKLGKVLHVEANFSGPSGFRHAKSGWRSNSKESPAGGMTGKGIHMTDLMISLLGRVKTVRARSKRQFLKNNMDDTTDVNLEFRNGATAYLSTLTATADIWRFQIFGTKGWAEIRDEHNLKIKMNNKKENNVKIRKINTEKAELESFVKSFNKNYYPVKIDEAIENIKLLENINLSIKRQKTIRMK
;
A
#
# COMPACT_ATOMS: atom_id res chain seq x y z
N MET A 1 23.21 -4.72 -12.10
CA MET A 1 21.82 -5.17 -11.81
C MET A 1 21.78 -5.65 -10.36
N LYS A 2 20.92 -5.07 -9.53
CA LYS A 2 20.79 -5.42 -8.10
C LYS A 2 20.03 -6.74 -7.94
N LYS A 3 20.51 -7.59 -7.02
CA LYS A 3 19.92 -8.90 -6.72
C LYS A 3 19.05 -8.80 -5.47
N LEU A 4 17.79 -9.18 -5.59
CA LEU A 4 16.81 -9.13 -4.51
C LEU A 4 16.43 -10.53 -4.04
N VAL A 5 16.20 -10.68 -2.75
CA VAL A 5 15.51 -11.83 -2.16
C VAL A 5 14.06 -11.45 -1.87
N ILE A 6 13.14 -12.37 -2.11
CA ILE A 6 11.73 -12.22 -1.72
C ILE A 6 11.36 -13.26 -0.67
N GLN A 7 10.68 -12.82 0.38
CA GLN A 7 10.02 -13.72 1.33
C GLN A 7 8.50 -13.57 1.20
N GLY A 8 7.82 -14.70 0.96
CA GLY A 8 6.39 -14.73 0.69
C GLY A 8 6.09 -14.79 -0.82
N LEU A 9 6.16 -15.98 -1.40
CA LEU A 9 5.89 -16.23 -2.83
C LEU A 9 4.45 -16.76 -3.05
N GLY A 10 3.46 -16.05 -2.46
CA GLY A 10 2.05 -16.22 -2.77
C GLY A 10 1.67 -15.47 -4.06
N LYS A 11 0.37 -15.37 -4.34
CA LYS A 11 -0.17 -14.68 -5.53
C LYS A 11 0.45 -13.30 -5.77
N TRP A 12 0.56 -12.47 -4.71
CA TRP A 12 1.12 -11.14 -4.82
C TRP A 12 2.65 -11.16 -4.99
N GLY A 13 3.34 -12.03 -4.26
CA GLY A 13 4.79 -12.22 -4.44
C GLY A 13 5.16 -12.64 -5.86
N GLU A 14 4.36 -13.51 -6.51
CA GLU A 14 4.56 -13.87 -7.92
C GLU A 14 4.38 -12.65 -8.86
N ILE A 15 3.40 -11.77 -8.59
CA ILE A 15 3.22 -10.52 -9.34
C ILE A 15 4.47 -9.64 -9.24
N LEU A 16 5.03 -9.49 -8.03
CA LEU A 16 6.26 -8.71 -7.81
C LEU A 16 7.45 -9.32 -8.57
N VAL A 17 7.63 -10.64 -8.51
CA VAL A 17 8.70 -11.32 -9.26
C VAL A 17 8.53 -11.11 -10.76
N LYS A 18 7.32 -11.31 -11.28
CA LYS A 18 7.00 -11.10 -12.70
C LYS A 18 7.24 -9.66 -13.16
N SER A 19 6.99 -8.69 -12.29
CA SER A 19 7.13 -7.26 -12.63
C SER A 19 8.58 -6.88 -12.98
N LEU A 20 9.58 -7.57 -12.41
CA LEU A 20 11.00 -7.30 -12.65
C LEU A 20 11.65 -8.15 -13.75
N LEU A 21 10.93 -9.07 -14.42
CA LEU A 21 11.54 -9.92 -15.46
C LEU A 21 12.24 -9.11 -16.56
N ASN A 22 11.67 -7.96 -16.94
CA ASN A 22 12.21 -7.04 -17.94
C ASN A 22 12.84 -5.77 -17.31
N SER A 23 13.32 -5.86 -16.08
CA SER A 23 14.06 -4.75 -15.46
C SER A 23 15.53 -4.81 -15.81
N LYS A 24 16.11 -3.66 -16.15
CA LYS A 24 17.56 -3.53 -16.40
C LYS A 24 18.37 -3.24 -15.13
N ILE A 25 17.72 -2.95 -14.01
CA ILE A 25 18.41 -2.49 -12.78
C ILE A 25 18.27 -3.43 -11.61
N ALA A 26 17.23 -4.29 -11.59
CA ALA A 26 16.94 -5.22 -10.50
C ALA A 26 16.40 -6.55 -11.00
N LYS A 27 16.66 -7.62 -10.25
CA LYS A 27 16.05 -8.93 -10.43
C LYS A 27 15.91 -9.66 -9.10
N PHE A 28 14.90 -10.50 -8.98
CA PHE A 28 14.86 -11.49 -7.93
C PHE A 28 15.75 -12.69 -8.32
N THR A 29 16.55 -13.15 -7.38
CA THR A 29 17.44 -14.33 -7.57
C THR A 29 17.18 -15.39 -6.50
N VAL A 30 16.57 -15.01 -5.40
CA VAL A 30 16.37 -15.85 -4.23
C VAL A 30 14.95 -15.70 -3.70
N VAL A 31 14.38 -16.79 -3.23
CA VAL A 31 13.14 -16.82 -2.46
C VAL A 31 13.37 -17.51 -1.11
N VAL A 32 12.78 -16.96 -0.07
CA VAL A 32 12.74 -17.57 1.26
C VAL A 32 11.32 -18.01 1.58
N SER A 33 11.15 -19.27 1.97
CA SER A 33 9.87 -19.86 2.36
C SER A 33 10.06 -20.87 3.48
N ARG A 34 9.20 -20.84 4.51
CA ARG A 34 9.19 -21.88 5.57
C ARG A 34 8.96 -23.30 5.01
N ASN A 35 8.34 -23.40 3.86
CA ASN A 35 8.16 -24.65 3.14
C ASN A 35 8.59 -24.47 1.67
N PRO A 36 9.90 -24.65 1.35
CA PRO A 36 10.41 -24.50 -0.01
C PRO A 36 9.76 -25.46 -1.01
N LYS A 37 9.33 -26.65 -0.57
CA LYS A 37 8.64 -27.63 -1.44
C LYS A 37 7.33 -27.06 -1.99
N SER A 38 6.56 -26.32 -1.19
CA SER A 38 5.27 -25.76 -1.60
C SER A 38 5.36 -24.68 -2.69
N ILE A 39 6.53 -24.10 -2.89
CA ILE A 39 6.78 -23.04 -3.88
C ILE A 39 7.70 -23.50 -5.02
N SER A 40 8.04 -24.81 -5.08
CA SER A 40 9.05 -25.35 -6.00
C SER A 40 8.71 -25.10 -7.47
N SER A 41 7.45 -25.24 -7.88
CA SER A 41 7.01 -24.96 -9.25
C SER A 41 7.23 -23.49 -9.65
N ILE A 42 6.87 -22.56 -8.77
CA ILE A 42 7.03 -21.11 -9.01
C ILE A 42 8.51 -20.73 -8.96
N SER A 43 9.29 -21.25 -8.01
CA SER A 43 10.72 -20.95 -7.92
C SER A 43 11.49 -21.47 -9.15
N LYS A 44 11.18 -22.68 -9.64
CA LYS A 44 11.74 -23.21 -10.89
C LYS A 44 11.36 -22.37 -12.09
N LYS A 45 10.08 -22.00 -12.23
CA LYS A 45 9.57 -21.15 -13.31
C LYS A 45 10.35 -19.84 -13.46
N TYR A 46 10.68 -19.19 -12.33
CA TYR A 46 11.40 -17.92 -12.32
C TYR A 46 12.90 -18.04 -12.03
N LYS A 47 13.44 -19.28 -12.00
CA LYS A 47 14.86 -19.59 -11.75
C LYS A 47 15.36 -18.97 -10.44
N LEU A 48 14.54 -19.05 -9.37
CA LEU A 48 14.88 -18.55 -8.03
C LEU A 48 15.51 -19.67 -7.20
N LYS A 49 16.63 -19.41 -6.55
CA LYS A 49 17.18 -20.29 -5.53
C LYS A 49 16.31 -20.22 -4.27
N SER A 50 15.98 -21.35 -3.68
CA SER A 50 15.06 -21.45 -2.55
C SER A 50 15.79 -21.78 -1.27
N TYR A 51 15.51 -21.04 -0.19
CA TYR A 51 16.06 -21.25 1.15
C TYR A 51 14.92 -21.30 2.18
N SER A 52 15.17 -21.98 3.30
CA SER A 52 14.21 -22.09 4.40
C SER A 52 14.24 -20.88 5.31
N THR A 53 15.40 -20.24 5.43
CA THR A 53 15.61 -19.06 6.31
C THR A 53 16.29 -17.92 5.56
N MET A 54 16.12 -16.71 6.06
CA MET A 54 16.79 -15.52 5.52
C MET A 54 18.29 -15.56 5.82
N GLU A 55 18.67 -16.11 6.95
CA GLU A 55 20.05 -16.33 7.37
C GLU A 55 20.83 -17.16 6.35
N GLU A 56 20.27 -18.30 5.94
CA GLU A 56 20.86 -19.15 4.89
C GLU A 56 20.98 -18.39 3.57
N ALA A 57 19.90 -17.72 3.15
CA ALA A 57 19.89 -16.97 1.91
C ALA A 57 20.98 -15.88 1.87
N ILE A 58 21.16 -15.14 2.97
CA ILE A 58 22.20 -14.09 3.08
C ILE A 58 23.61 -14.69 3.16
N LYS A 59 23.75 -15.86 3.79
CA LYS A 59 25.04 -16.54 3.93
C LYS A 59 25.58 -17.05 2.59
N TYR A 60 24.71 -17.62 1.76
CA TYR A 60 25.13 -18.31 0.54
C TYR A 60 24.94 -17.52 -0.75
N GLU A 61 24.21 -16.42 -0.70
CA GLU A 61 23.88 -15.64 -1.91
C GLU A 61 24.23 -14.17 -1.78
N LYS A 62 24.68 -13.60 -2.90
CA LYS A 62 24.87 -12.14 -3.00
C LYS A 62 23.51 -11.46 -3.10
N ILE A 63 23.05 -10.81 -2.02
CA ILE A 63 21.79 -10.09 -1.92
C ILE A 63 22.04 -8.62 -1.66
N ASP A 64 21.42 -7.76 -2.48
CA ASP A 64 21.50 -6.29 -2.35
C ASP A 64 20.31 -5.69 -1.59
N GLY A 65 19.16 -6.36 -1.54
CA GLY A 65 17.96 -5.89 -0.83
C GLY A 65 16.96 -7.01 -0.55
N ILE A 66 16.14 -6.80 0.47
CA ILE A 66 15.15 -7.75 0.97
C ILE A 66 13.75 -7.24 0.64
N VAL A 67 12.88 -8.11 0.11
CA VAL A 67 11.47 -7.82 -0.19
C VAL A 67 10.58 -8.74 0.63
N LEU A 68 9.72 -8.15 1.45
CA LEU A 68 8.77 -8.87 2.32
C LEU A 68 7.36 -8.78 1.72
N CYS A 69 6.79 -9.94 1.40
CA CYS A 69 5.44 -10.09 0.85
C CYS A 69 4.67 -11.20 1.60
N THR A 70 4.80 -11.21 2.91
CA THR A 70 4.24 -12.17 3.85
C THR A 70 2.89 -11.71 4.40
N PRO A 71 2.20 -12.47 5.27
CA PRO A 71 1.04 -11.96 6.00
C PRO A 71 1.35 -10.73 6.84
N HIS A 72 0.36 -9.85 6.99
CA HIS A 72 0.53 -8.51 7.60
C HIS A 72 1.05 -8.56 9.04
N SER A 73 0.59 -9.53 9.83
CA SER A 73 0.94 -9.68 11.25
C SER A 73 2.41 -9.97 11.52
N VAL A 74 3.16 -10.45 10.52
CA VAL A 74 4.58 -10.79 10.70
C VAL A 74 5.55 -9.74 10.16
N HIS A 75 5.07 -8.70 9.45
CA HIS A 75 5.91 -7.69 8.80
C HIS A 75 6.88 -7.03 9.78
N SER A 76 6.39 -6.46 10.89
CA SER A 76 7.22 -5.75 11.86
C SER A 76 8.30 -6.65 12.44
N LYS A 77 7.94 -7.87 12.88
CA LYS A 77 8.91 -8.84 13.40
C LYS A 77 10.00 -9.17 12.38
N GLN A 78 9.62 -9.37 11.11
CA GLN A 78 10.58 -9.66 10.05
C GLN A 78 11.48 -8.47 9.75
N ILE A 79 10.93 -7.24 9.68
CA ILE A 79 11.73 -6.02 9.47
C ILE A 79 12.78 -5.88 10.56
N ILE A 80 12.38 -5.98 11.84
CA ILE A 80 13.29 -5.86 12.98
C ILE A 80 14.37 -6.94 12.96
N ASN A 81 13.98 -8.19 12.72
CA ASN A 81 14.92 -9.31 12.69
C ASN A 81 15.93 -9.22 11.53
N TYR A 82 15.50 -8.66 10.37
CA TYR A 82 16.34 -8.63 9.17
C TYR A 82 17.16 -7.34 9.04
N ALA A 83 16.84 -6.32 9.83
CA ALA A 83 17.63 -5.10 9.88
C ALA A 83 19.11 -5.35 10.24
N LYS A 84 19.39 -6.40 11.04
CA LYS A 84 20.76 -6.84 11.40
C LYS A 84 21.63 -7.17 10.18
N PHE A 85 21.05 -7.55 9.05
CA PHE A 85 21.80 -7.84 7.80
C PHE A 85 22.26 -6.59 7.07
N LYS A 86 21.88 -5.39 7.53
CA LYS A 86 22.26 -4.10 6.96
C LYS A 86 21.98 -3.98 5.46
N LYS A 87 20.87 -4.64 5.01
CA LYS A 87 20.37 -4.53 3.64
C LYS A 87 19.09 -3.69 3.63
N PRO A 88 18.88 -2.84 2.60
CA PRO A 88 17.60 -2.17 2.41
C PRO A 88 16.43 -3.16 2.41
N ILE A 89 15.32 -2.77 3.04
CA ILE A 89 14.12 -3.60 3.17
C ILE A 89 12.94 -2.90 2.48
N PHE A 90 12.29 -3.63 1.58
CA PHE A 90 10.98 -3.30 1.05
C PHE A 90 9.94 -4.22 1.71
N VAL A 91 8.87 -3.65 2.21
CA VAL A 91 7.75 -4.41 2.77
C VAL A 91 6.45 -4.06 2.05
N GLU A 92 5.68 -5.08 1.69
CA GLU A 92 4.32 -4.87 1.19
C GLU A 92 3.44 -4.18 2.25
N LYS A 93 2.48 -3.42 1.76
CA LYS A 93 1.49 -2.77 2.63
C LYS A 93 0.54 -3.81 3.28
N PRO A 94 0.06 -3.53 4.48
CA PRO A 94 0.42 -2.45 5.39
C PRO A 94 1.80 -2.66 6.00
N LEU A 95 2.50 -1.57 6.36
CA LEU A 95 3.80 -1.64 7.07
C LEU A 95 3.71 -2.52 8.32
N ALA A 96 2.63 -2.36 9.07
CA ALA A 96 2.26 -3.16 10.24
C ALA A 96 0.75 -3.07 10.47
N LEU A 97 0.22 -3.81 11.45
CA LEU A 97 -1.18 -3.71 11.87
C LEU A 97 -1.37 -2.78 13.09
N LYS A 98 -0.28 -2.44 13.79
CA LYS A 98 -0.27 -1.55 14.96
C LYS A 98 0.76 -0.43 14.78
N VAL A 99 0.42 0.74 15.30
CA VAL A 99 1.28 1.94 15.20
C VAL A 99 2.63 1.71 15.86
N ASN A 100 2.66 1.15 17.06
CA ASN A 100 3.91 0.89 17.77
C ASN A 100 4.83 -0.05 17.02
N ASP A 101 4.28 -1.07 16.34
CA ASP A 101 5.04 -2.01 15.51
C ASP A 101 5.64 -1.30 14.29
N ALA A 102 4.89 -0.39 13.66
CA ALA A 102 5.37 0.43 12.56
C ALA A 102 6.52 1.37 12.99
N ILE A 103 6.35 2.04 14.15
CA ILE A 103 7.37 2.93 14.72
C ILE A 103 8.64 2.14 15.06
N ASN A 104 8.53 0.99 15.71
CA ASN A 104 9.66 0.16 16.09
C ASN A 104 10.42 -0.35 14.86
N SER A 105 9.70 -0.77 13.83
CA SER A 105 10.29 -1.17 12.54
C SER A 105 11.11 -0.03 11.91
N ALA A 106 10.54 1.18 11.88
CA ALA A 106 11.21 2.36 11.34
C ALA A 106 12.45 2.76 12.18
N LYS A 107 12.33 2.73 13.52
CA LYS A 107 13.44 3.01 14.45
C LYS A 107 14.59 2.03 14.25
N GLU A 108 14.31 0.73 14.14
CA GLU A 108 15.37 -0.27 13.96
C GLU A 108 16.08 -0.09 12.62
N CYS A 109 15.35 0.11 11.52
CA CYS A 109 15.96 0.40 10.22
C CYS A 109 16.81 1.68 10.25
N LYS A 110 16.35 2.73 10.92
CA LYS A 110 17.11 3.97 11.11
C LYS A 110 18.41 3.73 11.91
N LYS A 111 18.33 2.94 13.00
CA LYS A 111 19.47 2.54 13.83
C LYS A 111 20.53 1.80 13.00
N GLN A 112 20.08 0.90 12.12
CA GLN A 112 20.96 0.13 11.22
C GLN A 112 21.41 0.93 9.97
N LYS A 113 20.94 2.19 9.81
CA LYS A 113 21.22 3.07 8.67
C LYS A 113 20.80 2.46 7.33
N ILE A 114 19.68 1.74 7.30
CA ILE A 114 19.12 1.11 6.10
C ILE A 114 17.80 1.77 5.72
N ILE A 115 17.48 1.69 4.44
CA ILE A 115 16.21 2.16 3.90
C ILE A 115 15.13 1.14 4.22
N LEU A 116 14.00 1.64 4.75
CA LEU A 116 12.73 0.93 4.83
C LEU A 116 11.76 1.54 3.82
N ALA A 117 11.40 0.79 2.80
CA ALA A 117 10.43 1.16 1.78
C ALA A 117 9.12 0.40 1.98
N VAL A 118 7.98 1.07 1.77
CA VAL A 118 6.65 0.46 1.88
C VAL A 118 5.99 0.39 0.51
N GLY A 119 5.47 -0.79 0.14
CA GLY A 119 4.85 -1.09 -1.15
C GLY A 119 3.48 -0.43 -1.31
N GLN A 120 3.46 0.88 -1.52
CA GLN A 120 2.27 1.65 -1.86
C GLN A 120 2.24 1.91 -3.38
N ASN A 121 2.01 0.86 -4.16
CA ASN A 121 2.08 0.88 -5.62
C ASN A 121 1.23 1.97 -6.27
N ARG A 122 0.11 2.38 -5.65
CA ARG A 122 -0.77 3.44 -6.17
C ARG A 122 -0.11 4.82 -6.19
N ARG A 123 0.93 5.06 -5.38
CA ARG A 123 1.79 6.26 -5.48
C ARG A 123 2.55 6.36 -6.80
N PHE A 124 2.69 5.26 -7.52
CA PHE A 124 3.39 5.17 -8.80
C PHE A 124 2.47 5.26 -10.00
N LEU A 125 1.14 5.34 -9.83
CA LEU A 125 0.21 5.58 -10.93
C LEU A 125 0.54 6.87 -11.68
N SER A 126 0.63 6.81 -12.99
CA SER A 126 0.86 7.98 -13.83
C SER A 126 -0.24 9.03 -13.66
N THR A 127 -1.49 8.59 -13.54
CA THR A 127 -2.66 9.46 -13.26
C THR A 127 -2.54 10.17 -11.92
N TYR A 128 -2.13 9.45 -10.86
CA TYR A 128 -1.89 10.06 -9.56
C TYR A 128 -0.71 11.05 -9.58
N ASN A 129 0.39 10.71 -10.24
CA ASN A 129 1.52 11.63 -10.37
C ASN A 129 1.17 12.89 -11.13
N TYR A 130 0.30 12.79 -12.15
CA TYR A 130 -0.24 13.95 -12.85
C TYR A 130 -1.14 14.79 -11.91
N LEU A 131 -2.07 14.15 -11.20
CA LEU A 131 -2.91 14.82 -10.20
C LEU A 131 -2.08 15.58 -9.17
N ARG A 132 -1.05 14.94 -8.60
CA ARG A 132 -0.13 15.57 -7.65
C ARG A 132 0.56 16.81 -8.23
N LYS A 133 0.98 16.76 -9.50
CA LYS A 133 1.59 17.90 -10.18
C LYS A 133 0.63 19.08 -10.30
N ILE A 134 -0.64 18.86 -10.66
CA ILE A 134 -1.61 19.96 -10.79
C ILE A 134 -1.99 20.55 -9.44
N ILE A 135 -2.03 19.76 -8.38
CA ILE A 135 -2.25 20.21 -7.00
C ILE A 135 -1.06 21.07 -6.53
N ASN A 136 0.17 20.56 -6.68
CA ASN A 136 1.39 21.28 -6.28
C ASN A 136 1.57 22.59 -7.04
N LYS A 137 1.04 22.69 -8.27
CA LYS A 137 1.00 23.93 -9.06
C LYS A 137 -0.20 24.82 -8.72
N ASN A 138 -0.94 24.52 -7.65
CA ASN A 138 -2.13 25.25 -7.19
C ASN A 138 -3.21 25.43 -8.27
N LYS A 139 -3.28 24.52 -9.26
CA LYS A 139 -4.27 24.62 -10.33
C LYS A 139 -5.70 24.41 -9.84
N LEU A 140 -5.92 23.52 -8.87
CA LEU A 140 -7.22 23.29 -8.27
C LEU A 140 -7.56 24.30 -7.14
N GLY A 141 -6.64 25.21 -6.81
CA GLY A 141 -6.78 26.12 -5.66
C GLY A 141 -6.67 25.35 -4.33
N LYS A 142 -7.27 25.88 -3.27
CA LYS A 142 -7.35 25.22 -1.96
C LYS A 142 -8.19 23.95 -2.09
N VAL A 143 -7.63 22.80 -1.71
CA VAL A 143 -8.37 21.53 -1.67
C VAL A 143 -9.36 21.58 -0.52
N LEU A 144 -10.62 21.27 -0.82
CA LEU A 144 -11.73 21.29 0.13
C LEU A 144 -12.14 19.89 0.58
N HIS A 145 -12.23 18.95 -0.39
CA HIS A 145 -12.78 17.64 -0.14
C HIS A 145 -12.18 16.57 -1.07
N VAL A 146 -12.17 15.31 -0.60
CA VAL A 146 -11.80 14.12 -1.40
C VAL A 146 -12.86 13.04 -1.24
N GLU A 147 -13.32 12.48 -2.35
CA GLU A 147 -14.10 11.24 -2.35
C GLU A 147 -13.29 10.09 -2.94
N ALA A 148 -13.35 8.92 -2.32
CA ALA A 148 -12.72 7.73 -2.84
C ALA A 148 -13.59 6.48 -2.65
N ASN A 149 -13.48 5.58 -3.62
CA ASN A 149 -14.07 4.25 -3.53
C ASN A 149 -13.08 3.24 -4.12
N PHE A 150 -12.73 2.23 -3.35
CA PHE A 150 -11.97 1.09 -3.84
C PHE A 150 -12.65 -0.20 -3.38
N SER A 151 -13.52 -0.71 -4.21
CA SER A 151 -14.37 -1.87 -3.95
C SER A 151 -14.13 -2.99 -4.96
N GLY A 152 -14.77 -4.12 -4.77
CA GLY A 152 -14.72 -5.24 -5.73
C GLY A 152 -14.96 -6.61 -5.06
N PRO A 153 -14.88 -7.71 -5.80
CA PRO A 153 -15.36 -9.03 -5.39
C PRO A 153 -14.39 -9.84 -4.51
N SER A 154 -13.48 -9.17 -3.77
CA SER A 154 -12.46 -9.87 -2.97
C SER A 154 -13.06 -10.73 -1.85
N GLY A 155 -14.19 -10.31 -1.28
CA GLY A 155 -14.91 -11.07 -0.25
C GLY A 155 -15.36 -12.44 -0.75
N PHE A 156 -15.89 -12.53 -1.96
CA PHE A 156 -16.27 -13.81 -2.57
C PHE A 156 -15.08 -14.76 -2.78
N ARG A 157 -13.92 -14.20 -3.16
CA ARG A 157 -12.70 -14.98 -3.40
C ARG A 157 -12.05 -15.48 -2.11
N HIS A 158 -12.17 -14.73 -1.01
CA HIS A 158 -11.59 -15.07 0.28
C HIS A 158 -12.54 -15.80 1.22
N ALA A 159 -13.82 -15.95 0.83
CA ALA A 159 -14.85 -16.60 1.66
C ALA A 159 -14.53 -18.06 2.01
N LYS A 160 -13.76 -18.76 1.18
CA LYS A 160 -13.55 -20.22 1.31
C LYS A 160 -12.28 -20.61 2.10
N SER A 161 -11.22 -19.82 2.09
CA SER A 161 -10.00 -20.09 2.90
C SER A 161 -8.95 -18.99 2.73
N GLY A 162 -7.99 -18.93 3.66
CA GLY A 162 -6.80 -18.10 3.58
C GLY A 162 -6.69 -17.06 4.70
N TRP A 163 -5.47 -16.64 4.96
CA TRP A 163 -5.17 -15.70 6.03
C TRP A 163 -5.90 -14.35 5.88
N ARG A 164 -6.24 -13.92 4.66
CA ARG A 164 -6.97 -12.67 4.39
C ARG A 164 -8.45 -12.71 4.82
N SER A 165 -9.04 -13.88 5.02
CA SER A 165 -10.40 -14.02 5.56
C SER A 165 -10.46 -13.87 7.09
N ASN A 166 -9.31 -13.73 7.75
CA ASN A 166 -9.23 -13.53 9.17
C ASN A 166 -9.28 -12.02 9.49
N SER A 167 -10.25 -11.61 10.31
CA SER A 167 -10.42 -10.21 10.75
C SER A 167 -9.21 -9.65 11.48
N LYS A 168 -8.36 -10.51 12.12
CA LYS A 168 -7.10 -10.10 12.74
C LYS A 168 -6.06 -9.65 11.71
N GLU A 169 -6.05 -10.24 10.51
CA GLU A 169 -5.16 -9.89 9.40
C GLU A 169 -5.74 -8.79 8.49
N SER A 170 -7.07 -8.65 8.50
CA SER A 170 -7.80 -7.70 7.66
C SER A 170 -8.86 -6.94 8.48
N PRO A 171 -8.43 -6.15 9.48
CA PRO A 171 -9.36 -5.36 10.27
C PRO A 171 -10.11 -4.35 9.41
N ALA A 172 -11.38 -4.07 9.75
CA ALA A 172 -12.29 -3.23 8.97
C ALA A 172 -12.44 -3.69 7.50
N GLY A 173 -12.50 -5.01 7.27
CA GLY A 173 -12.82 -5.60 5.97
C GLY A 173 -11.93 -5.12 4.82
N GLY A 174 -12.54 -4.43 3.85
CA GLY A 174 -11.86 -3.90 2.68
C GLY A 174 -10.80 -2.83 2.96
N MET A 175 -10.79 -2.22 4.16
CA MET A 175 -9.86 -1.14 4.49
C MET A 175 -8.41 -1.58 4.47
N THR A 176 -8.06 -2.71 5.09
CA THR A 176 -6.67 -3.21 5.11
C THR A 176 -6.16 -3.62 3.73
N GLY A 177 -7.03 -4.19 2.89
CA GLY A 177 -6.66 -4.67 1.55
C GLY A 177 -6.66 -3.59 0.47
N LYS A 178 -7.66 -2.72 0.48
CA LYS A 178 -7.98 -1.74 -0.57
C LYS A 178 -7.98 -0.30 -0.05
N GLY A 179 -8.72 -0.02 1.02
CA GLY A 179 -8.87 1.34 1.55
C GLY A 179 -7.55 1.99 1.96
N ILE A 180 -6.59 1.21 2.46
CA ILE A 180 -5.26 1.68 2.85
C ILE A 180 -4.49 2.35 1.69
N HIS A 181 -4.75 1.98 0.44
CA HIS A 181 -4.18 2.68 -0.71
C HIS A 181 -4.80 4.06 -0.90
N MET A 182 -6.12 4.19 -0.66
CA MET A 182 -6.82 5.48 -0.79
C MET A 182 -6.42 6.43 0.33
N THR A 183 -6.35 5.95 1.57
CA THR A 183 -5.89 6.77 2.70
C THR A 183 -4.43 7.18 2.56
N ASP A 184 -3.58 6.32 1.98
CA ASP A 184 -2.20 6.66 1.63
C ASP A 184 -2.12 7.80 0.61
N LEU A 185 -2.91 7.76 -0.46
CA LEU A 185 -2.99 8.85 -1.43
C LEU A 185 -3.49 10.15 -0.79
N MET A 186 -4.53 10.07 0.05
CA MET A 186 -5.06 11.23 0.78
C MET A 186 -4.02 11.84 1.71
N ILE A 187 -3.34 11.04 2.53
CA ILE A 187 -2.30 11.52 3.46
C ILE A 187 -1.17 12.21 2.69
N SER A 188 -0.76 11.68 1.55
CA SER A 188 0.31 12.27 0.75
C SER A 188 -0.03 13.60 0.10
N LEU A 189 -1.32 13.87 -0.11
CA LEU A 189 -1.80 15.11 -0.72
C LEU A 189 -2.21 16.15 0.34
N LEU A 190 -2.80 15.69 1.45
CA LEU A 190 -3.47 16.56 2.42
C LEU A 190 -2.74 16.59 3.78
N GLY A 191 -1.77 15.71 4.00
CA GLY A 191 -1.04 15.61 5.26
C GLY A 191 -1.78 14.81 6.33
N ARG A 192 -1.59 15.19 7.61
CA ARG A 192 -2.08 14.43 8.75
C ARG A 192 -3.58 14.56 8.95
N VAL A 193 -4.21 13.45 9.34
CA VAL A 193 -5.61 13.38 9.70
C VAL A 193 -5.80 13.96 11.11
N LYS A 194 -6.87 14.72 11.31
CA LYS A 194 -7.28 15.32 12.59
C LYS A 194 -8.33 14.47 13.28
N THR A 195 -9.38 14.07 12.54
CA THR A 195 -10.46 13.23 13.08
C THR A 195 -10.88 12.16 12.10
N VAL A 196 -11.38 11.03 12.62
CA VAL A 196 -11.96 9.95 11.85
C VAL A 196 -13.26 9.44 12.47
N ARG A 197 -14.27 9.26 11.63
CA ARG A 197 -15.51 8.55 11.95
C ARG A 197 -15.67 7.43 10.94
N ALA A 198 -15.83 6.19 11.42
CA ALA A 198 -15.95 5.02 10.55
C ALA A 198 -17.08 4.09 11.02
N ARG A 199 -17.69 3.41 10.06
CA ARG A 199 -18.63 2.31 10.26
C ARG A 199 -18.19 1.14 9.42
N SER A 200 -18.34 -0.06 9.95
CA SER A 200 -18.09 -1.30 9.21
C SER A 200 -19.16 -2.31 9.55
N LYS A 201 -19.65 -3.00 8.54
CA LYS A 201 -20.73 -3.99 8.67
C LYS A 201 -20.46 -5.20 7.81
N ARG A 202 -20.93 -6.34 8.27
CA ARG A 202 -21.06 -7.56 7.51
C ARG A 202 -22.56 -7.73 7.19
N GLN A 203 -22.92 -7.50 5.92
CA GLN A 203 -24.29 -7.50 5.46
C GLN A 203 -24.61 -8.75 4.63
N PHE A 204 -23.63 -9.28 3.91
CA PHE A 204 -23.82 -10.36 2.94
C PHE A 204 -22.87 -11.54 3.18
N LEU A 205 -21.59 -11.31 3.46
CA LEU A 205 -20.60 -12.39 3.59
C LEU A 205 -20.86 -13.28 4.81
N LYS A 206 -20.74 -14.59 4.63
CA LYS A 206 -20.92 -15.60 5.70
C LYS A 206 -19.67 -15.82 6.55
N ASN A 207 -18.50 -15.30 6.14
CA ASN A 207 -17.26 -15.37 6.92
C ASN A 207 -17.13 -14.23 7.94
N ASN A 208 -16.05 -14.20 8.71
CA ASN A 208 -15.85 -13.19 9.77
C ASN A 208 -15.29 -11.84 9.26
N MET A 209 -15.42 -11.53 7.97
CA MET A 209 -14.99 -10.26 7.38
C MET A 209 -16.20 -9.33 7.18
N ASP A 210 -15.99 -8.07 7.54
CA ASP A 210 -16.93 -7.03 7.11
C ASP A 210 -16.85 -6.84 5.59
N ASP A 211 -18.01 -6.67 4.96
CA ASP A 211 -18.11 -6.49 3.50
C ASP A 211 -18.32 -5.04 3.08
N THR A 212 -18.71 -4.20 4.01
CA THR A 212 -19.00 -2.79 3.77
C THR A 212 -18.35 -1.93 4.85
N THR A 213 -17.49 -0.99 4.46
CA THR A 213 -16.88 -0.03 5.39
C THR A 213 -16.93 1.36 4.78
N ASP A 214 -17.39 2.34 5.55
CA ASP A 214 -17.36 3.77 5.23
C ASP A 214 -16.55 4.54 6.26
N VAL A 215 -15.84 5.58 5.78
CA VAL A 215 -14.93 6.39 6.59
C VAL A 215 -15.06 7.86 6.21
N ASN A 216 -15.30 8.71 7.21
CA ASN A 216 -15.26 10.16 7.09
C ASN A 216 -14.03 10.69 7.81
N LEU A 217 -13.27 11.57 7.17
CA LEU A 217 -12.02 12.14 7.66
C LEU A 217 -12.09 13.68 7.66
N GLU A 218 -11.43 14.28 8.65
CA GLU A 218 -11.03 15.68 8.64
C GLU A 218 -9.51 15.73 8.75
N PHE A 219 -8.86 16.49 7.88
CA PHE A 219 -7.41 16.70 7.88
C PHE A 219 -7.06 17.94 8.69
N ARG A 220 -5.81 18.04 9.17
CA ARG A 220 -5.34 19.20 9.94
C ARG A 220 -5.34 20.50 9.15
N ASN A 221 -5.26 20.43 7.82
CA ASN A 221 -5.35 21.59 6.93
C ASN A 221 -6.80 22.06 6.66
N GLY A 222 -7.80 21.41 7.28
CA GLY A 222 -9.22 21.70 7.17
C GLY A 222 -9.95 20.98 6.02
N ALA A 223 -9.24 20.27 5.14
CA ALA A 223 -9.89 19.46 4.10
C ALA A 223 -10.62 18.28 4.74
N THR A 224 -11.72 17.85 4.10
CA THR A 224 -12.49 16.65 4.50
C THR A 224 -12.33 15.54 3.48
N ALA A 225 -12.64 14.29 3.86
CA ALA A 225 -12.73 13.21 2.89
C ALA A 225 -13.78 12.16 3.28
N TYR A 226 -14.30 11.50 2.24
CA TYR A 226 -15.13 10.31 2.35
C TYR A 226 -14.50 9.15 1.60
N LEU A 227 -14.43 7.98 2.22
CA LEU A 227 -13.95 6.75 1.62
C LEU A 227 -14.93 5.62 1.88
N SER A 228 -15.28 4.87 0.84
CA SER A 228 -15.99 3.60 0.98
C SER A 228 -15.19 2.45 0.40
N THR A 229 -15.30 1.28 1.04
CA THR A 229 -14.76 0.02 0.56
C THR A 229 -15.79 -1.09 0.71
N LEU A 230 -16.10 -1.76 -0.39
CA LEU A 230 -16.94 -2.94 -0.41
C LEU A 230 -16.13 -4.13 -0.92
N THR A 231 -16.35 -5.30 -0.32
CA THR A 231 -15.66 -6.54 -0.72
C THR A 231 -16.55 -7.54 -1.43
N ALA A 232 -17.85 -7.25 -1.51
CA ALA A 232 -18.89 -8.09 -2.10
C ALA A 232 -19.68 -7.34 -3.20
N THR A 233 -18.97 -6.73 -4.16
CA THR A 233 -19.56 -6.01 -5.30
C THR A 233 -18.65 -6.12 -6.52
N ALA A 234 -19.04 -5.53 -7.65
CA ALA A 234 -18.20 -5.37 -8.83
C ALA A 234 -16.99 -4.46 -8.57
N ASP A 235 -15.96 -4.60 -9.38
CA ASP A 235 -14.75 -3.78 -9.23
C ASP A 235 -15.02 -2.30 -9.53
N ILE A 236 -14.63 -1.44 -8.60
CA ILE A 236 -14.58 0.00 -8.78
C ILE A 236 -13.33 0.57 -8.11
N TRP A 237 -12.70 1.51 -8.81
CA TRP A 237 -11.62 2.32 -8.29
C TRP A 237 -11.87 3.77 -8.71
N ARG A 238 -12.12 4.67 -7.76
CA ARG A 238 -12.39 6.09 -7.98
C ARG A 238 -11.67 6.90 -6.91
N PHE A 239 -11.00 7.96 -7.34
CA PHE A 239 -10.39 8.96 -6.47
C PHE A 239 -10.67 10.34 -7.04
N GLN A 240 -11.50 11.13 -6.37
CA GLN A 240 -11.93 12.45 -6.83
C GLN A 240 -11.56 13.51 -5.78
N ILE A 241 -11.03 14.63 -6.23
CA ILE A 241 -10.57 15.73 -5.38
C ILE A 241 -11.23 17.05 -5.84
N PHE A 242 -11.72 17.80 -4.88
CA PHE A 242 -12.43 19.07 -5.09
C PHE A 242 -11.63 20.22 -4.50
N GLY A 243 -11.37 21.23 -5.30
CA GLY A 243 -10.71 22.45 -4.89
C GLY A 243 -11.52 23.68 -5.25
N THR A 244 -11.10 24.85 -4.77
CA THR A 244 -11.81 26.13 -4.99
C THR A 244 -11.83 26.59 -6.44
N LYS A 245 -10.96 26.03 -7.32
CA LYS A 245 -10.89 26.38 -8.76
C LYS A 245 -11.39 25.28 -9.67
N GLY A 246 -11.81 24.12 -9.15
CA GLY A 246 -12.29 23.00 -9.92
C GLY A 246 -12.04 21.66 -9.22
N TRP A 247 -12.32 20.57 -9.94
CA TRP A 247 -12.12 19.22 -9.43
C TRP A 247 -11.35 18.35 -10.43
N ALA A 248 -10.78 17.25 -9.93
CA ALA A 248 -10.15 16.21 -10.74
C ALA A 248 -10.55 14.83 -10.24
N GLU A 249 -10.74 13.87 -11.16
CA GLU A 249 -11.17 12.51 -10.86
C GLU A 249 -10.30 11.50 -11.61
N ILE A 250 -9.74 10.54 -10.88
CA ILE A 250 -9.07 9.37 -11.42
C ILE A 250 -10.03 8.18 -11.31
N ARG A 251 -10.37 7.56 -12.43
CA ARG A 251 -11.22 6.35 -12.49
C ARG A 251 -10.47 5.08 -12.80
N ASP A 252 -9.29 5.19 -13.38
CA ASP A 252 -8.43 4.05 -13.72
C ASP A 252 -6.96 4.50 -13.91
N GLU A 253 -6.14 3.60 -14.37
CA GLU A 253 -4.71 3.85 -14.55
C GLU A 253 -4.38 4.77 -15.75
N HIS A 254 -5.37 5.07 -16.61
CA HIS A 254 -5.20 5.82 -17.86
C HIS A 254 -5.93 7.14 -17.91
N ASN A 255 -7.07 7.23 -17.24
CA ASN A 255 -8.03 8.31 -17.43
C ASN A 255 -8.09 9.21 -16.21
N LEU A 256 -7.86 10.49 -16.41
CA LEU A 256 -8.03 11.55 -15.45
C LEU A 256 -8.99 12.58 -16.03
N LYS A 257 -10.10 12.84 -15.35
CA LYS A 257 -11.01 13.91 -15.68
C LYS A 257 -10.68 15.15 -14.88
N ILE A 258 -10.75 16.31 -15.50
CA ILE A 258 -10.52 17.60 -14.86
C ILE A 258 -11.60 18.58 -15.32
N LYS A 259 -12.23 19.24 -14.38
CA LYS A 259 -13.11 20.38 -14.68
C LYS A 259 -12.72 21.58 -13.84
N MET A 260 -12.35 22.65 -14.50
CA MET A 260 -12.12 23.94 -13.89
C MET A 260 -13.41 24.75 -13.89
N ASN A 261 -13.55 25.68 -12.93
CA ASN A 261 -14.67 26.61 -12.92
C ASN A 261 -14.78 27.32 -14.27
N ASN A 262 -15.99 27.46 -14.78
CA ASN A 262 -16.30 28.12 -16.06
C ASN A 262 -15.62 27.53 -17.29
N LYS A 263 -15.11 26.25 -17.22
CA LYS A 263 -14.53 25.53 -18.38
C LYS A 263 -15.27 24.22 -18.61
N LYS A 264 -15.20 23.70 -19.84
CA LYS A 264 -15.68 22.35 -20.17
C LYS A 264 -14.82 21.32 -19.45
N GLU A 265 -15.42 20.15 -19.16
CA GLU A 265 -14.70 18.98 -18.65
C GLU A 265 -13.66 18.51 -19.68
N ASN A 266 -12.46 18.22 -19.20
CA ASN A 266 -11.37 17.70 -20.01
C ASN A 266 -10.98 16.29 -19.55
N ASN A 267 -10.89 15.37 -20.49
CA ASN A 267 -10.42 14.01 -20.27
C ASN A 267 -8.94 13.92 -20.70
N VAL A 268 -8.07 13.71 -19.72
CA VAL A 268 -6.62 13.56 -19.93
C VAL A 268 -6.29 12.08 -19.99
N LYS A 269 -5.90 11.59 -21.16
CA LYS A 269 -5.36 10.23 -21.34
C LYS A 269 -3.90 10.19 -20.93
N ILE A 270 -3.53 9.28 -20.07
CA ILE A 270 -2.18 9.15 -19.51
C ILE A 270 -1.68 7.72 -19.78
N ARG A 271 -0.40 7.60 -20.15
CA ARG A 271 0.20 6.30 -20.41
C ARG A 271 0.25 5.46 -19.13
N LYS A 272 -0.28 4.24 -19.21
CA LYS A 272 -0.15 3.24 -18.16
C LYS A 272 1.29 2.80 -17.97
N ILE A 273 1.67 2.57 -16.73
CA ILE A 273 2.95 1.94 -16.38
C ILE A 273 2.69 0.73 -15.49
N ASN A 274 3.65 -0.16 -15.42
CA ASN A 274 3.63 -1.23 -14.42
C ASN A 274 4.06 -0.63 -13.07
N THR A 275 3.10 -0.45 -12.18
CA THR A 275 3.30 0.21 -10.87
C THR A 275 4.18 -0.61 -9.94
N GLU A 276 4.07 -1.94 -9.97
CA GLU A 276 4.89 -2.87 -9.19
C GLU A 276 6.36 -2.82 -9.63
N LYS A 277 6.60 -2.77 -10.95
CA LYS A 277 7.94 -2.52 -11.48
C LYS A 277 8.48 -1.16 -11.05
N ALA A 278 7.67 -0.11 -11.18
CA ALA A 278 8.07 1.26 -10.86
C ALA A 278 8.43 1.41 -9.38
N GLU A 279 7.67 0.83 -8.46
CA GLU A 279 7.96 0.89 -7.02
C GLU A 279 9.23 0.10 -6.65
N LEU A 280 9.42 -1.12 -7.18
CA LEU A 280 10.60 -1.93 -6.92
C LEU A 280 11.88 -1.32 -7.55
N GLU A 281 11.79 -0.77 -8.75
CA GLU A 281 12.91 -0.03 -9.34
C GLU A 281 13.22 1.25 -8.58
N SER A 282 12.20 1.95 -8.04
CA SER A 282 12.40 3.10 -7.15
C SER A 282 13.06 2.70 -5.83
N PHE A 283 12.66 1.56 -5.26
CA PHE A 283 13.33 0.99 -4.09
C PHE A 283 14.81 0.74 -4.36
N VAL A 284 15.15 0.10 -5.46
CA VAL A 284 16.56 -0.15 -5.82
C VAL A 284 17.34 1.15 -6.08
N LYS A 285 16.74 2.14 -6.71
CA LYS A 285 17.34 3.47 -6.91
C LYS A 285 17.60 4.20 -5.59
N SER A 286 16.80 3.93 -4.57
CA SER A 286 16.95 4.55 -3.25
C SER A 286 18.24 4.10 -2.52
N PHE A 287 18.82 2.95 -2.87
CA PHE A 287 20.06 2.45 -2.24
C PHE A 287 21.22 3.47 -2.32
N ASN A 288 21.26 4.24 -3.41
CA ASN A 288 22.29 5.26 -3.62
C ASN A 288 21.82 6.69 -3.30
N LYS A 289 20.48 6.93 -3.31
CA LYS A 289 19.93 8.29 -3.21
C LYS A 289 19.35 8.61 -1.83
N ASN A 290 19.25 7.62 -0.96
CA ASN A 290 18.57 7.70 0.34
C ASN A 290 17.16 8.35 0.28
N TYR A 291 16.45 8.14 -0.84
CA TYR A 291 15.13 8.70 -1.10
C TYR A 291 14.21 7.66 -1.73
N TYR A 292 13.07 7.43 -1.09
CA TYR A 292 11.97 6.62 -1.61
C TYR A 292 10.67 7.46 -1.59
N PRO A 293 9.82 7.41 -2.65
CA PRO A 293 8.65 8.31 -2.78
C PRO A 293 7.61 8.20 -1.68
N VAL A 294 7.47 7.04 -1.05
CA VAL A 294 6.61 6.85 0.13
C VAL A 294 7.44 7.15 1.37
N LYS A 295 7.20 8.31 1.99
CA LYS A 295 7.89 8.69 3.22
C LYS A 295 7.45 7.79 4.36
N ILE A 296 8.39 7.37 5.19
CA ILE A 296 8.10 6.45 6.30
C ILE A 296 7.12 7.05 7.32
N ASP A 297 7.18 8.37 7.55
CA ASP A 297 6.24 9.05 8.44
C ASP A 297 4.81 9.05 7.88
N GLU A 298 4.64 9.16 6.55
CA GLU A 298 3.33 9.03 5.89
C GLU A 298 2.81 7.59 6.00
N ALA A 299 3.68 6.59 5.86
CA ALA A 299 3.31 5.19 6.04
C ALA A 299 2.90 4.90 7.50
N ILE A 300 3.60 5.46 8.49
CA ILE A 300 3.23 5.35 9.92
C ILE A 300 1.90 6.06 10.19
N GLU A 301 1.69 7.26 9.63
CA GLU A 301 0.40 7.98 9.75
C GLU A 301 -0.76 7.16 9.16
N ASN A 302 -0.52 6.45 8.05
CA ASN A 302 -1.51 5.58 7.44
C ASN A 302 -1.87 4.37 8.33
N ILE A 303 -0.88 3.77 9.03
CA ILE A 303 -1.15 2.72 10.03
C ILE A 303 -1.91 3.29 11.22
N LYS A 304 -1.54 4.49 11.69
CA LYS A 304 -2.24 5.19 12.77
C LYS A 304 -3.71 5.46 12.39
N LEU A 305 -3.96 5.89 11.15
CA LEU A 305 -5.31 6.05 10.65
C LEU A 305 -6.08 4.72 10.63
N LEU A 306 -5.49 3.63 10.14
CA LEU A 306 -6.12 2.31 10.13
C LEU A 306 -6.50 1.84 11.55
N GLU A 307 -5.60 2.04 12.52
CA GLU A 307 -5.87 1.70 13.93
C GLU A 307 -7.01 2.56 14.52
N ASN A 308 -7.05 3.86 14.21
CA ASN A 308 -8.12 4.75 14.65
C ASN A 308 -9.45 4.53 13.91
N ILE A 309 -9.45 4.05 12.67
CA ILE A 309 -10.64 3.56 11.97
C ILE A 309 -11.25 2.39 12.78
N ASN A 310 -10.45 1.39 13.14
CA ASN A 310 -10.91 0.27 13.97
C ASN A 310 -11.44 0.71 15.33
N LEU A 311 -10.77 1.68 15.96
CA LEU A 311 -11.22 2.25 17.23
C LEU A 311 -12.56 2.98 17.08
N SER A 312 -12.75 3.74 15.98
CA SER A 312 -13.99 4.44 15.68
C SER A 312 -15.16 3.48 15.45
N ILE A 313 -14.92 2.39 14.71
CA ILE A 313 -15.90 1.31 14.51
C ILE A 313 -16.32 0.70 15.84
N LYS A 314 -15.33 0.29 16.66
CA LYS A 314 -15.58 -0.34 17.96
C LYS A 314 -16.31 0.57 18.93
N ARG A 315 -15.95 1.86 18.98
CA ARG A 315 -16.52 2.83 19.91
C ARG A 315 -17.77 3.54 19.37
N GLN A 316 -18.10 3.33 18.12
CA GLN A 316 -19.22 3.99 17.40
C GLN A 316 -19.20 5.52 17.55
N LYS A 317 -18.01 6.13 17.57
CA LYS A 317 -17.84 7.58 17.72
C LYS A 317 -16.66 8.11 16.90
N THR A 318 -16.65 9.43 16.72
CA THR A 318 -15.52 10.14 16.12
C THR A 318 -14.30 10.05 17.04
N ILE A 319 -13.15 9.72 16.45
CA ILE A 319 -11.86 9.68 17.14
C ILE A 319 -11.00 10.86 16.69
N ARG A 320 -10.49 11.61 17.64
CA ARG A 320 -9.48 12.64 17.40
C ARG A 320 -8.10 11.97 17.39
N MET A 321 -7.37 12.13 16.30
CA MET A 321 -6.02 11.61 16.15
C MET A 321 -5.00 12.56 16.81
N LYS A 322 -4.16 11.99 17.65
CA LYS A 322 -3.09 12.73 18.34
C LYS A 322 -1.86 12.94 17.44
#